data_31e007f19a54bb8cd2db8d9836060b0b
#
_entry.id   31e007f19a54bb8cd2db8d9836060b0b
#
_cell.length_a   1.000
_cell.length_b   1.000
_cell.length_c   1.000
_cell.angle_alpha   90.00
_cell.angle_beta   90.00
_cell.angle_gamma   90.00
#
_symmetry.space_group_name_H-M   'P 1'
#
loop_
_entity.id
_entity.type
_entity.pdbx_description
1 polymer ?
#
loop_
_entity_poly.entity_id
_entity_poly.type
_entity_poly.pdbx_seq_one_letter_code
_entity_poly.pdbx_strand_id
1 'polypeptide(L)'
;MRRPLLVTGLLAGLAVALLGACGSGEAGDRGTTTTEAAAPVTGSIAGREWVLDADESSIDLPDGASATLRVEGGTVSGIGPCNSYRGSIQVDGSSVIIGSLAETMMACERPLLDAQSDFTAALRAVDTAEVDGDTLVLRGADETTLTLTAVDPAEQVLGGWAVTEVAKPDAIVGVRDGTSPTLTFAADGSMAVDTSCNTGGGPYELDGESIAIGPVAVTERACTDPQGVMRQEARILAALDQAETLEVTPERLTLLDSQGFIVLGATRAD
;
A
#
# COMPACT_ATOMS: atom_id res chain seq x y z
N MET A 1 -48.53 31.86 -13.97
CA MET A 1 -49.75 31.67 -14.78
C MET A 1 -49.68 30.37 -15.53
N ARG A 2 -50.74 29.57 -15.37
CA ARG A 2 -51.11 28.34 -16.12
C ARG A 2 -50.39 27.02 -15.75
N ARG A 3 -51.02 26.28 -14.82
CA ARG A 3 -51.29 24.83 -14.83
C ARG A 3 -52.43 24.55 -15.84
N PRO A 4 -52.88 23.30 -16.15
CA PRO A 4 -52.57 21.94 -15.72
C PRO A 4 -52.54 20.90 -16.89
N LEU A 5 -52.34 19.61 -16.63
CA LEU A 5 -53.35 18.57 -16.82
C LEU A 5 -52.82 17.16 -16.48
N LEU A 6 -53.57 16.51 -15.60
CA LEU A 6 -53.55 15.07 -15.28
C LEU A 6 -54.06 14.24 -16.47
N VAL A 7 -53.55 13.00 -16.63
CA VAL A 7 -54.32 11.90 -17.21
C VAL A 7 -54.05 10.62 -16.41
N THR A 8 -55.11 10.17 -15.76
CA THR A 8 -55.27 8.90 -15.06
C THR A 8 -55.66 7.83 -16.08
N GLY A 9 -55.07 6.67 -16.02
CA GLY A 9 -55.46 5.49 -16.80
C GLY A 9 -55.34 4.20 -16.00
N LEU A 10 -56.46 3.76 -15.44
CA LEU A 10 -56.68 2.52 -14.72
C LEU A 10 -57.19 1.48 -15.74
N LEU A 11 -56.63 0.27 -15.77
CA LEU A 11 -57.36 -0.90 -16.31
C LEU A 11 -56.91 -2.16 -15.60
N ALA A 12 -57.89 -2.86 -15.13
CA ALA A 12 -57.91 -4.10 -14.35
C ALA A 12 -57.95 -5.37 -15.24
N GLY A 13 -57.52 -6.47 -14.64
CA GLY A 13 -58.18 -7.77 -14.90
C GLY A 13 -57.34 -8.82 -15.64
N LEU A 14 -56.94 -9.90 -15.08
CA LEU A 14 -57.64 -11.17 -15.11
C LEU A 14 -56.80 -12.31 -14.45
N ALA A 15 -57.36 -12.93 -13.45
CA ALA A 15 -56.83 -14.16 -12.85
C ALA A 15 -57.27 -15.37 -13.69
N VAL A 16 -56.36 -16.32 -13.93
CA VAL A 16 -56.70 -17.68 -14.32
C VAL A 16 -55.95 -18.68 -13.43
N ALA A 17 -56.71 -19.32 -12.56
CA ALA A 17 -56.26 -20.48 -11.82
C ALA A 17 -56.47 -21.72 -12.69
N LEU A 18 -55.46 -22.58 -12.82
CA LEU A 18 -55.61 -23.97 -13.29
C LEU A 18 -54.91 -24.90 -12.32
N LEU A 19 -55.73 -25.70 -11.62
CA LEU A 19 -55.34 -26.88 -10.84
C LEU A 19 -55.03 -28.04 -11.80
N GLY A 20 -53.92 -28.73 -11.56
CA GLY A 20 -53.54 -29.92 -12.31
C GLY A 20 -52.55 -30.81 -11.58
N ALA A 21 -53.04 -31.74 -10.81
CA ALA A 21 -52.66 -33.15 -10.57
C ALA A 21 -51.17 -33.55 -10.33
N CYS A 22 -51.06 -34.31 -9.23
CA CYS A 22 -49.98 -35.19 -8.77
C CYS A 22 -49.26 -36.01 -9.84
N GLY A 23 -47.94 -36.07 -9.73
CA GLY A 23 -47.08 -37.07 -10.35
C GLY A 23 -45.87 -37.31 -9.46
N SER A 24 -45.86 -38.44 -8.74
CA SER A 24 -44.73 -38.93 -7.96
C SER A 24 -43.60 -39.38 -8.92
N GLY A 25 -42.40 -38.77 -8.76
CA GLY A 25 -41.21 -39.21 -9.44
C GLY A 25 -40.01 -38.85 -8.58
N GLU A 26 -39.46 -39.86 -7.89
CA GLU A 26 -38.11 -39.77 -7.27
C GLU A 26 -37.09 -39.51 -8.37
N ALA A 27 -36.44 -38.38 -8.32
CA ALA A 27 -35.25 -38.10 -9.12
C ALA A 27 -34.23 -37.44 -8.21
N GLY A 28 -33.07 -38.09 -8.15
CA GLY A 28 -31.96 -37.82 -7.24
C GLY A 28 -31.55 -36.36 -7.16
N ASP A 29 -31.28 -35.98 -5.97
CA ASP A 29 -30.57 -34.77 -5.57
C ASP A 29 -29.18 -34.75 -6.23
N ARG A 30 -29.08 -34.06 -7.36
CA ARG A 30 -27.78 -33.57 -7.86
C ARG A 30 -27.50 -32.28 -7.13
N GLY A 31 -26.71 -32.39 -6.07
CA GLY A 31 -26.15 -31.24 -5.41
C GLY A 31 -25.54 -30.31 -6.45
N THR A 32 -26.22 -29.23 -6.74
CA THR A 32 -25.66 -28.08 -7.45
C THR A 32 -24.70 -27.45 -6.48
N THR A 33 -23.43 -27.78 -6.60
CA THR A 33 -22.37 -27.01 -5.98
C THR A 33 -22.41 -25.65 -6.65
N THR A 34 -23.05 -24.70 -6.00
CA THR A 34 -22.92 -23.28 -6.36
C THR A 34 -21.47 -22.92 -6.06
N THR A 35 -20.64 -22.89 -7.08
CA THR A 35 -19.34 -22.24 -6.98
C THR A 35 -19.65 -20.77 -6.71
N GLU A 36 -19.48 -20.37 -5.47
CA GLU A 36 -19.53 -18.96 -5.07
C GLU A 36 -18.45 -18.24 -5.88
N ALA A 37 -18.88 -17.40 -6.79
CA ALA A 37 -17.97 -16.58 -7.57
C ALA A 37 -17.27 -15.64 -6.58
N ALA A 38 -15.96 -15.79 -6.44
CA ALA A 38 -15.14 -14.91 -5.63
C ALA A 38 -15.42 -13.44 -6.00
N ALA A 39 -15.53 -12.60 -4.99
CA ALA A 39 -15.78 -11.17 -5.18
C ALA A 39 -14.66 -10.54 -6.04
N PRO A 40 -14.98 -9.57 -6.92
CA PRO A 40 -13.96 -8.96 -7.77
C PRO A 40 -12.89 -8.24 -6.93
N VAL A 41 -11.64 -8.58 -7.16
CA VAL A 41 -10.43 -8.07 -6.46
C VAL A 41 -10.04 -6.68 -6.93
N THR A 42 -10.71 -6.13 -7.93
CA THR A 42 -10.42 -4.81 -8.52
C THR A 42 -10.55 -3.69 -7.47
N GLY A 43 -9.44 -3.06 -7.15
CA GLY A 43 -9.34 -1.99 -6.15
C GLY A 43 -8.75 -2.43 -4.81
N SER A 44 -8.90 -3.68 -4.44
CA SER A 44 -8.41 -4.17 -3.13
C SER A 44 -6.92 -4.54 -3.14
N ILE A 45 -6.38 -5.00 -4.29
CA ILE A 45 -4.94 -5.31 -4.42
C ILE A 45 -4.09 -4.06 -4.73
N ALA A 46 -4.68 -3.05 -5.37
CA ALA A 46 -3.97 -1.85 -5.79
C ALA A 46 -3.85 -0.80 -4.67
N GLY A 47 -2.78 -0.02 -4.70
CA GLY A 47 -2.53 1.09 -3.77
C GLY A 47 -2.03 0.66 -2.38
N ARG A 48 -1.81 -0.64 -2.15
CA ARG A 48 -1.30 -1.18 -0.88
C ARG A 48 0.03 -1.89 -1.13
N GLU A 49 0.90 -1.84 -0.15
CA GLU A 49 2.05 -2.75 -0.09
C GLU A 49 1.66 -4.02 0.64
N TRP A 50 2.11 -5.14 0.12
CA TRP A 50 1.86 -6.48 0.62
C TRP A 50 3.18 -7.14 0.94
N VAL A 51 3.30 -7.79 2.10
CA VAL A 51 4.48 -8.54 2.52
C VAL A 51 4.15 -10.03 2.47
N LEU A 52 5.04 -10.81 1.85
CA LEU A 52 4.88 -12.25 1.76
C LEU A 52 4.97 -12.90 3.14
N ASP A 53 3.99 -13.73 3.45
CA ASP A 53 4.04 -14.70 4.53
C ASP A 53 4.61 -16.02 3.97
N ALA A 54 5.88 -16.28 4.24
CA ALA A 54 6.55 -17.47 3.71
C ALA A 54 6.00 -18.75 4.35
N ASP A 55 5.58 -18.71 5.60
CA ASP A 55 5.04 -19.88 6.32
C ASP A 55 3.69 -20.34 5.76
N GLU A 56 2.93 -19.42 5.17
CA GLU A 56 1.64 -19.68 4.52
C GLU A 56 1.71 -19.75 2.98
N SER A 57 2.92 -19.71 2.43
CA SER A 57 3.17 -19.72 0.98
C SER A 57 3.79 -21.04 0.53
N SER A 58 3.75 -21.31 -0.79
CA SER A 58 4.36 -22.50 -1.41
C SER A 58 5.85 -22.33 -1.69
N ILE A 59 6.47 -21.27 -1.23
CA ILE A 59 7.90 -21.00 -1.38
C ILE A 59 8.54 -20.75 -0.02
N ASP A 60 9.79 -21.17 0.12
CA ASP A 60 10.58 -20.96 1.32
C ASP A 60 11.45 -19.70 1.19
N LEU A 61 11.56 -18.91 2.26
CA LEU A 61 12.51 -17.81 2.35
C LEU A 61 13.58 -18.13 3.40
N PRO A 62 14.85 -17.78 3.14
CA PRO A 62 15.90 -17.82 4.16
C PRO A 62 15.58 -16.93 5.37
N ASP A 63 16.08 -17.28 6.55
CA ASP A 63 15.90 -16.50 7.77
C ASP A 63 16.24 -15.02 7.55
N GLY A 64 15.31 -14.13 7.91
CA GLY A 64 15.46 -12.68 7.76
C GLY A 64 15.27 -12.15 6.34
N ALA A 65 15.00 -13.01 5.35
CA ALA A 65 14.60 -12.57 4.02
C ALA A 65 13.11 -12.20 4.01
N SER A 66 12.76 -11.27 3.15
CA SER A 66 11.36 -10.85 2.93
C SER A 66 11.11 -10.62 1.44
N ALA A 67 9.85 -10.62 1.05
CA ALA A 67 9.43 -10.20 -0.28
C ALA A 67 8.18 -9.34 -0.17
N THR A 68 8.11 -8.28 -0.98
CA THR A 68 6.97 -7.37 -1.01
C THR A 68 6.35 -7.33 -2.40
N LEU A 69 5.09 -6.91 -2.47
CA LEU A 69 4.35 -6.71 -3.71
C LEU A 69 3.51 -5.45 -3.61
N ARG A 70 3.57 -4.61 -4.63
CA ARG A 70 2.71 -3.44 -4.81
C ARG A 70 2.14 -3.45 -6.22
N VAL A 71 0.86 -3.14 -6.34
CA VAL A 71 0.19 -2.99 -7.64
C VAL A 71 -0.28 -1.56 -7.81
N GLU A 72 0.15 -0.91 -8.87
CA GLU A 72 -0.22 0.47 -9.17
C GLU A 72 -0.24 0.72 -10.68
N GLY A 73 -1.33 1.31 -11.19
CA GLY A 73 -1.45 1.71 -12.60
C GLY A 73 -1.13 0.62 -13.62
N GLY A 74 -1.48 -0.65 -13.34
CA GLY A 74 -1.17 -1.79 -14.22
C GLY A 74 0.28 -2.25 -14.16
N THR A 75 1.00 -1.83 -13.13
CA THR A 75 2.37 -2.28 -12.82
C THR A 75 2.36 -3.07 -11.52
N VAL A 76 3.06 -4.19 -11.49
CA VAL A 76 3.45 -4.89 -10.27
C VAL A 76 4.93 -4.61 -10.00
N SER A 77 5.26 -4.30 -8.76
CA SER A 77 6.63 -4.03 -8.31
C SER A 77 6.81 -4.45 -6.86
N GLY A 78 8.04 -4.55 -6.41
CA GLY A 78 8.39 -4.87 -5.03
C GLY A 78 9.87 -5.16 -4.85
N ILE A 79 10.20 -5.54 -3.63
CA ILE A 79 11.52 -6.03 -3.24
C ILE A 79 11.38 -7.54 -3.05
N GLY A 80 12.18 -8.31 -3.75
CA GLY A 80 12.29 -9.75 -3.51
C GLY A 80 13.41 -10.07 -2.53
N PRO A 81 13.68 -11.34 -2.24
CA PRO A 81 14.70 -11.75 -1.28
C PRO A 81 16.11 -11.18 -1.53
N CYS A 82 16.41 -10.83 -2.77
CA CYS A 82 17.72 -10.26 -3.16
C CYS A 82 17.58 -8.99 -4.00
N ASN A 83 16.64 -8.96 -4.93
CA ASN A 83 16.54 -7.92 -5.95
C ASN A 83 15.16 -7.27 -5.96
N SER A 84 15.11 -5.98 -6.27
CA SER A 84 13.86 -5.34 -6.63
C SER A 84 13.39 -5.84 -7.99
N TYR A 85 12.08 -5.89 -8.17
CA TYR A 85 11.48 -6.32 -9.43
C TYR A 85 10.36 -5.38 -9.86
N ARG A 86 10.07 -5.36 -11.16
CA ARG A 86 8.98 -4.62 -11.75
C ARG A 86 8.49 -5.29 -13.03
N GLY A 87 7.17 -5.30 -13.25
CA GLY A 87 6.55 -5.84 -14.44
C GLY A 87 5.16 -5.29 -14.69
N SER A 88 4.51 -5.75 -15.75
CA SER A 88 3.10 -5.43 -15.98
C SER A 88 2.20 -6.42 -15.26
N ILE A 89 1.02 -5.97 -14.86
CA ILE A 89 -0.05 -6.78 -14.30
C ILE A 89 -1.38 -6.39 -14.93
N GLN A 90 -2.21 -7.37 -15.23
CA GLN A 90 -3.60 -7.19 -15.60
C GLN A 90 -4.46 -7.93 -14.58
N VAL A 91 -5.48 -7.26 -14.08
CA VAL A 91 -6.44 -7.79 -13.11
C VAL A 91 -7.82 -7.64 -13.69
N ASP A 92 -8.56 -8.74 -13.81
CA ASP A 92 -9.95 -8.80 -14.28
C ASP A 92 -10.77 -9.72 -13.37
N GLY A 93 -11.53 -9.11 -12.46
CA GLY A 93 -12.16 -9.84 -11.36
C GLY A 93 -11.11 -10.51 -10.48
N SER A 94 -11.19 -11.81 -10.30
CA SER A 94 -10.18 -12.61 -9.60
C SER A 94 -9.04 -13.09 -10.51
N SER A 95 -9.13 -12.88 -11.83
CA SER A 95 -8.09 -13.30 -12.76
C SER A 95 -6.93 -12.30 -12.76
N VAL A 96 -5.71 -12.82 -12.71
CA VAL A 96 -4.47 -12.04 -12.71
C VAL A 96 -3.52 -12.57 -13.77
N ILE A 97 -2.91 -11.67 -14.51
CA ILE A 97 -1.85 -12.00 -15.47
C ILE A 97 -0.65 -11.10 -15.17
N ILE A 98 0.44 -11.69 -14.72
CA ILE A 98 1.71 -11.00 -14.51
C ILE A 98 2.61 -11.24 -15.71
N GLY A 99 3.05 -10.15 -16.35
CA GLY A 99 3.95 -10.19 -17.48
C GLY A 99 5.41 -10.44 -17.08
N SER A 100 6.32 -10.17 -18.03
CA SER A 100 7.75 -10.31 -17.74
C SER A 100 8.18 -9.35 -16.62
N LEU A 101 8.91 -9.88 -15.66
CA LEU A 101 9.51 -9.12 -14.57
C LEU A 101 10.95 -8.71 -14.94
N ALA A 102 11.25 -7.43 -14.85
CA ALA A 102 12.61 -6.92 -14.86
C ALA A 102 13.10 -6.88 -13.41
N GLU A 103 14.35 -7.28 -13.20
CA GLU A 103 14.95 -7.36 -11.86
C GLU A 103 16.26 -6.57 -11.83
N THR A 104 16.64 -6.03 -10.67
CA THR A 104 17.99 -5.52 -10.44
C THR A 104 18.98 -6.69 -10.41
N MET A 105 20.26 -6.40 -10.46
CA MET A 105 21.33 -7.44 -10.47
C MET A 105 22.28 -7.21 -9.31
N MET A 106 21.76 -7.28 -8.08
CA MET A 106 22.60 -7.20 -6.88
C MET A 106 23.29 -8.56 -6.65
N ALA A 107 24.47 -8.50 -6.08
CA ALA A 107 25.21 -9.69 -5.67
C ALA A 107 24.78 -10.06 -4.24
N CYS A 108 24.02 -11.11 -4.10
CA CYS A 108 23.61 -11.67 -2.81
C CYS A 108 24.23 -13.06 -2.60
N GLU A 109 24.11 -13.58 -1.40
CA GLU A 109 24.47 -14.96 -1.11
C GLU A 109 23.53 -15.95 -1.85
N ARG A 110 24.03 -17.15 -2.10
CA ARG A 110 23.35 -18.16 -2.91
C ARG A 110 21.91 -18.44 -2.45
N PRO A 111 21.64 -18.63 -1.14
CA PRO A 111 20.26 -18.90 -0.69
C PRO A 111 19.26 -17.78 -1.06
N LEU A 112 19.68 -16.50 -0.99
CA LEU A 112 18.84 -15.36 -1.36
C LEU A 112 18.61 -15.28 -2.87
N LEU A 113 19.59 -15.66 -3.69
CA LEU A 113 19.44 -15.73 -5.15
C LEU A 113 18.49 -16.86 -5.57
N ASP A 114 18.58 -18.01 -4.93
CA ASP A 114 17.69 -19.14 -5.19
C ASP A 114 16.24 -18.76 -4.78
N ALA A 115 16.04 -18.20 -3.58
CA ALA A 115 14.74 -17.70 -3.12
C ALA A 115 14.17 -16.58 -4.01
N GLN A 116 15.01 -15.67 -4.54
CA GLN A 116 14.61 -14.67 -5.53
C GLN A 116 14.04 -15.32 -6.78
N SER A 117 14.73 -16.34 -7.30
CA SER A 117 14.32 -17.09 -8.49
C SER A 117 12.98 -17.79 -8.26
N ASP A 118 12.81 -18.45 -7.11
CA ASP A 118 11.59 -19.17 -6.75
C ASP A 118 10.41 -18.18 -6.58
N PHE A 119 10.61 -17.07 -5.89
CA PHE A 119 9.61 -16.03 -5.72
C PHE A 119 9.14 -15.45 -7.05
N THR A 120 10.05 -15.04 -7.94
CA THR A 120 9.67 -14.45 -9.22
C THR A 120 9.11 -15.47 -10.20
N ALA A 121 9.48 -16.74 -10.08
CA ALA A 121 8.85 -17.83 -10.82
C ALA A 121 7.41 -18.06 -10.33
N ALA A 122 7.19 -18.10 -9.02
CA ALA A 122 5.86 -18.21 -8.42
C ALA A 122 4.96 -17.03 -8.83
N LEU A 123 5.45 -15.80 -8.77
CA LEU A 123 4.69 -14.62 -9.24
C LEU A 123 4.25 -14.73 -10.71
N ARG A 124 5.09 -15.27 -11.59
CA ARG A 124 4.72 -15.47 -13.01
C ARG A 124 3.73 -16.61 -13.24
N ALA A 125 3.65 -17.53 -12.29
CA ALA A 125 2.77 -18.69 -12.37
C ALA A 125 1.34 -18.41 -11.85
N VAL A 126 1.13 -17.28 -11.11
CA VAL A 126 -0.20 -16.96 -10.59
C VAL A 126 -1.17 -16.58 -11.70
N ASP A 127 -2.42 -16.99 -11.55
CA ASP A 127 -3.53 -16.72 -12.47
C ASP A 127 -4.78 -16.20 -11.75
N THR A 128 -4.82 -16.31 -10.42
CA THR A 128 -5.92 -15.79 -9.60
C THR A 128 -5.42 -15.07 -8.37
N ALA A 129 -6.22 -14.08 -7.92
CA ALA A 129 -6.01 -13.34 -6.69
C ALA A 129 -7.32 -13.26 -5.89
N GLU A 130 -7.21 -13.37 -4.59
CA GLU A 130 -8.32 -13.21 -3.64
C GLU A 130 -7.83 -12.31 -2.50
N VAL A 131 -8.61 -11.28 -2.16
CA VAL A 131 -8.33 -10.39 -1.03
C VAL A 131 -9.44 -10.54 0.00
N ASP A 132 -9.06 -10.84 1.23
CA ASP A 132 -9.94 -10.88 2.39
C ASP A 132 -9.33 -10.03 3.52
N GLY A 133 -9.88 -8.83 3.71
CA GLY A 133 -9.35 -7.85 4.65
C GLY A 133 -7.90 -7.45 4.33
N ASP A 134 -6.99 -7.83 5.19
CA ASP A 134 -5.55 -7.54 5.06
C ASP A 134 -4.74 -8.75 4.52
N THR A 135 -5.42 -9.77 4.03
CA THR A 135 -4.78 -10.94 3.43
C THR A 135 -5.02 -10.96 1.92
N LEU A 136 -3.96 -11.10 1.15
CA LEU A 136 -3.97 -11.36 -0.29
C LEU A 136 -3.45 -12.77 -0.55
N VAL A 137 -4.25 -13.58 -1.21
CA VAL A 137 -3.84 -14.92 -1.65
C VAL A 137 -3.77 -14.95 -3.17
N LEU A 138 -2.59 -15.15 -3.70
CA LEU A 138 -2.34 -15.37 -5.11
C LEU A 138 -2.20 -16.88 -5.36
N ARG A 139 -2.96 -17.41 -6.32
CA ARG A 139 -2.88 -18.83 -6.69
C ARG A 139 -2.56 -18.95 -8.17
N GLY A 140 -1.85 -20.01 -8.51
CA GLY A 140 -1.49 -20.35 -9.87
C GLY A 140 -1.57 -21.84 -10.15
N ALA A 141 -1.13 -22.23 -11.34
CA ALA A 141 -0.96 -23.63 -11.70
C ALA A 141 0.04 -24.34 -10.76
N ASP A 142 0.02 -25.66 -10.76
CA ASP A 142 0.96 -26.52 -10.01
C ASP A 142 0.99 -26.25 -8.48
N GLU A 143 -0.20 -25.97 -7.90
CA GLU A 143 -0.36 -25.69 -6.46
C GLU A 143 0.43 -24.47 -5.95
N THR A 144 0.88 -23.59 -6.86
CA THR A 144 1.52 -22.32 -6.47
C THR A 144 0.53 -21.49 -5.65
N THR A 145 0.93 -21.11 -4.46
CA THR A 145 0.19 -20.21 -3.58
C THR A 145 1.16 -19.23 -2.93
N LEU A 146 0.84 -17.94 -3.03
CA LEU A 146 1.54 -16.89 -2.28
C LEU A 146 0.51 -16.20 -1.41
N THR A 147 0.70 -16.27 -0.12
CA THR A 147 -0.08 -15.55 0.88
C THR A 147 0.68 -14.31 1.31
N LEU A 148 0.04 -13.15 1.24
CA LEU A 148 0.65 -11.88 1.60
C LEU A 148 -0.26 -11.11 2.55
N THR A 149 0.34 -10.38 3.47
CA THR A 149 -0.35 -9.51 4.42
C THR A 149 -0.14 -8.05 4.01
N ALA A 150 -1.22 -7.27 4.04
CA ALA A 150 -1.14 -5.85 3.77
C ALA A 150 -0.29 -5.16 4.85
N VAL A 151 0.56 -4.26 4.40
CA VAL A 151 1.28 -3.36 5.29
C VAL A 151 0.32 -2.24 5.72
N ASP A 152 0.20 -2.03 7.02
CA ASP A 152 -0.48 -0.86 7.56
C ASP A 152 0.53 0.29 7.70
N PRO A 153 0.41 1.36 6.89
CA PRO A 153 1.28 2.53 7.03
C PRO A 153 1.22 3.14 8.42
N ALA A 154 0.08 3.03 9.13
CA ALA A 154 -0.08 3.57 10.48
C ALA A 154 0.77 2.81 11.50
N GLU A 155 1.01 1.53 11.33
CA GLU A 155 1.95 0.76 12.15
C GLU A 155 3.40 1.00 11.74
N GLN A 156 3.66 1.03 10.43
CA GLN A 156 5.00 1.20 9.89
C GLN A 156 5.61 2.57 10.17
N VAL A 157 4.82 3.63 10.20
CA VAL A 157 5.31 4.99 10.46
C VAL A 157 5.83 5.17 11.89
N LEU A 158 5.34 4.36 12.85
CA LEU A 158 5.68 4.51 14.26
C LEU A 158 7.18 4.40 14.53
N GLY A 159 7.65 5.23 15.48
CA GLY A 159 9.05 5.27 15.89
C GLY A 159 9.87 6.39 15.28
N GLY A 160 11.19 6.26 15.35
CA GLY A 160 12.15 7.30 14.97
C GLY A 160 12.57 7.20 13.50
N TRP A 161 12.74 8.37 12.89
CA TRP A 161 13.19 8.53 11.51
C TRP A 161 14.27 9.61 11.43
N ALA A 162 15.44 9.28 10.90
CA ALA A 162 16.51 10.21 10.63
C ALA A 162 16.23 10.90 9.28
N VAL A 163 15.98 12.21 9.27
CA VAL A 163 15.76 12.97 8.04
C VAL A 163 17.06 12.99 7.23
N THR A 164 17.02 12.56 5.99
CA THR A 164 18.18 12.48 5.09
C THR A 164 18.14 13.53 4.00
N GLU A 165 16.95 13.94 3.59
CA GLU A 165 16.77 14.90 2.50
C GLU A 165 15.51 15.73 2.69
N VAL A 166 15.52 16.95 2.13
CA VAL A 166 14.40 17.90 2.20
C VAL A 166 14.30 18.72 0.93
N ALA A 167 13.09 19.06 0.53
CA ALA A 167 12.84 19.88 -0.64
C ALA A 167 13.32 21.33 -0.47
N LYS A 168 13.73 21.90 -1.58
CA LYS A 168 13.84 23.34 -1.84
C LYS A 168 13.16 23.63 -3.18
N PRO A 169 12.88 24.90 -3.55
CA PRO A 169 12.04 25.20 -4.73
C PRO A 169 12.40 24.47 -6.02
N ASP A 170 13.66 24.11 -6.23
CA ASP A 170 14.10 23.54 -7.50
C ASP A 170 14.76 22.16 -7.39
N ALA A 171 14.85 21.57 -6.19
CA ALA A 171 15.52 20.29 -6.00
C ALA A 171 15.29 19.69 -4.60
N ILE A 172 15.52 18.39 -4.47
CA ILE A 172 15.73 17.73 -3.19
C ILE A 172 17.21 17.85 -2.82
N VAL A 173 17.50 18.15 -1.57
CA VAL A 173 18.87 18.29 -1.06
C VAL A 173 19.04 17.50 0.22
N GLY A 174 20.19 16.88 0.38
CA GLY A 174 20.58 16.22 1.62
C GLY A 174 20.62 17.21 2.81
N VAL A 175 20.45 16.67 4.01
CA VAL A 175 20.65 17.43 5.24
C VAL A 175 22.10 17.92 5.35
N ARG A 176 22.31 18.95 6.12
CA ARG A 176 23.63 19.58 6.26
C ARG A 176 24.58 18.71 7.07
N ASP A 177 25.84 18.69 6.66
CA ASP A 177 26.90 18.07 7.46
C ASP A 177 26.93 18.66 8.88
N GLY A 178 27.09 17.79 9.87
CA GLY A 178 27.06 18.16 11.28
C GLY A 178 25.67 18.38 11.87
N THR A 179 24.59 18.00 11.13
CA THR A 179 23.22 17.95 11.65
C THR A 179 22.66 16.54 11.57
N SER A 180 21.73 16.21 12.48
CA SER A 180 21.03 14.93 12.54
C SER A 180 19.54 15.17 12.88
N PRO A 181 18.78 15.80 11.98
CA PRO A 181 17.36 16.04 12.25
C PRO A 181 16.59 14.74 12.25
N THR A 182 15.58 14.65 13.14
CA THR A 182 14.75 13.46 13.30
C THR A 182 13.27 13.80 13.36
N LEU A 183 12.44 12.83 12.94
CA LEU A 183 11.01 12.77 13.19
C LEU A 183 10.72 11.54 14.05
N THR A 184 9.73 11.64 14.94
CA THR A 184 9.26 10.49 15.71
C THR A 184 7.74 10.50 15.72
N PHE A 185 7.12 9.41 15.22
CA PHE A 185 5.68 9.25 15.21
C PHE A 185 5.26 8.31 16.32
N ALA A 186 4.27 8.71 17.12
CA ALA A 186 3.74 7.93 18.22
C ALA A 186 2.31 7.44 17.92
N ALA A 187 1.94 6.30 18.49
CA ALA A 187 0.63 5.66 18.25
C ALA A 187 -0.57 6.49 18.75
N ASP A 188 -0.33 7.53 19.56
CA ASP A 188 -1.36 8.43 20.05
C ASP A 188 -1.70 9.58 19.08
N GLY A 189 -1.15 9.56 17.86
CA GLY A 189 -1.34 10.60 16.85
C GLY A 189 -0.46 11.84 17.08
N SER A 190 0.55 11.76 17.93
CA SER A 190 1.53 12.82 18.11
C SER A 190 2.81 12.57 17.32
N MET A 191 3.39 13.64 16.77
CA MET A 191 4.69 13.61 16.10
C MET A 191 5.64 14.59 16.81
N ALA A 192 6.88 14.13 17.05
CA ALA A 192 7.97 14.98 17.51
C ALA A 192 8.95 15.25 16.37
N VAL A 193 9.58 16.43 16.40
CA VAL A 193 10.62 16.83 15.45
C VAL A 193 11.82 17.39 16.21
N ASP A 194 13.01 16.94 15.83
CA ASP A 194 14.28 17.61 16.15
C ASP A 194 14.88 18.10 14.83
N THR A 195 15.06 19.40 14.68
CA THR A 195 15.61 20.01 13.46
C THR A 195 17.13 20.14 13.50
N SER A 196 17.79 19.64 14.55
CA SER A 196 19.19 19.87 14.95
C SER A 196 19.48 21.27 15.51
N CYS A 197 18.49 22.14 15.62
CA CYS A 197 18.55 23.40 16.34
C CYS A 197 17.40 23.49 17.35
N ASN A 198 16.21 23.31 16.90
CA ASN A 198 15.01 23.36 17.70
C ASN A 198 14.30 22.01 17.75
N THR A 199 13.59 21.78 18.84
CA THR A 199 12.79 20.60 19.06
C THR A 199 11.34 21.00 19.29
N GLY A 200 10.42 20.15 18.90
CA GLY A 200 9.00 20.38 19.08
C GLY A 200 8.15 19.24 18.52
N GLY A 201 6.94 19.55 18.11
CA GLY A 201 6.04 18.55 17.53
C GLY A 201 4.65 19.12 17.29
N GLY A 202 3.78 18.25 16.84
CA GLY A 202 2.37 18.52 16.54
C GLY A 202 1.57 17.22 16.42
N PRO A 203 0.26 17.30 16.22
CA PRO A 203 -0.54 16.14 15.92
C PRO A 203 -0.35 15.71 14.48
N TYR A 204 -0.61 14.44 14.20
CA TYR A 204 -0.77 13.91 12.85
C TYR A 204 -1.96 12.96 12.78
N GLU A 205 -2.56 12.86 11.62
CA GLU A 205 -3.59 11.89 11.28
C GLU A 205 -3.16 11.14 10.03
N LEU A 206 -3.40 9.84 9.97
CA LEU A 206 -3.04 8.99 8.84
C LEU A 206 -4.25 8.12 8.47
N ASP A 207 -4.63 8.14 7.19
CA ASP A 207 -5.67 7.29 6.60
C ASP A 207 -5.11 6.64 5.32
N GLY A 208 -4.72 5.36 5.45
CA GLY A 208 -3.92 4.70 4.43
C GLY A 208 -2.59 5.45 4.21
N GLU A 209 -2.35 5.92 2.99
CA GLU A 209 -1.17 6.73 2.65
C GLU A 209 -1.42 8.24 2.77
N SER A 210 -2.66 8.67 3.02
CA SER A 210 -2.97 10.10 3.21
C SER A 210 -2.57 10.54 4.60
N ILE A 211 -1.67 11.52 4.70
CA ILE A 211 -1.21 12.08 5.97
C ILE A 211 -1.61 13.55 6.09
N ALA A 212 -2.10 13.92 7.26
CA ALA A 212 -2.30 15.31 7.65
C ALA A 212 -1.48 15.62 8.89
N ILE A 213 -0.49 16.48 8.77
CA ILE A 213 0.34 16.94 9.88
C ILE A 213 -0.23 18.29 10.34
N GLY A 214 -0.67 18.36 11.60
CA GLY A 214 -1.19 19.59 12.19
C GLY A 214 -0.09 20.62 12.47
N PRO A 215 -0.44 21.76 13.10
CA PRO A 215 0.53 22.80 13.37
C PRO A 215 1.69 22.27 14.23
N VAL A 216 2.91 22.37 13.70
CA VAL A 216 4.15 21.96 14.40
C VAL A 216 4.71 23.15 15.15
N ALA A 217 4.74 23.07 16.46
CA ALA A 217 5.36 24.08 17.32
C ALA A 217 6.77 23.63 17.73
N VAL A 218 7.75 24.51 17.55
CA VAL A 218 9.15 24.26 17.95
C VAL A 218 9.66 25.34 18.89
N THR A 219 10.74 25.05 19.62
CA THR A 219 11.46 26.07 20.38
C THR A 219 12.04 27.14 19.46
N GLU A 220 12.36 28.33 19.99
CA GLU A 220 12.83 29.49 19.22
C GLU A 220 14.31 29.79 19.52
N ARG A 221 15.19 28.81 19.40
CA ARG A 221 16.62 29.02 19.55
C ARG A 221 17.19 29.55 18.23
N ALA A 222 18.12 30.49 18.29
CA ALA A 222 18.88 30.97 17.14
C ALA A 222 20.22 30.23 17.07
N CYS A 223 20.35 29.25 16.19
CA CYS A 223 21.57 28.49 15.99
C CYS A 223 22.36 29.05 14.83
N THR A 224 23.66 29.21 14.99
CA THR A 224 24.57 29.72 13.97
C THR A 224 25.53 28.66 13.42
N ASP A 225 25.65 27.53 14.13
CA ASP A 225 26.56 26.44 13.80
C ASP A 225 25.78 25.12 13.73
N PRO A 226 25.88 24.33 12.64
CA PRO A 226 26.57 24.67 11.39
C PRO A 226 25.86 25.79 10.62
N GLN A 227 26.64 26.57 9.84
CA GLN A 227 26.07 27.67 9.07
C GLN A 227 24.91 27.22 8.18
N GLY A 228 23.73 27.84 8.34
CA GLY A 228 22.53 27.55 7.56
C GLY A 228 21.62 26.49 8.17
N VAL A 229 21.87 26.04 9.41
CA VAL A 229 20.98 25.13 10.13
C VAL A 229 19.55 25.69 10.26
N MET A 230 19.38 26.99 10.52
CA MET A 230 18.07 27.66 10.57
C MET A 230 17.32 27.62 9.23
N ARG A 231 18.03 27.63 8.10
CA ARG A 231 17.39 27.45 6.77
C ARG A 231 16.97 26.02 6.53
N GLN A 232 17.72 25.05 7.03
CA GLN A 232 17.31 23.65 7.00
C GLN A 232 16.07 23.43 7.85
N GLU A 233 16.04 23.95 9.07
CA GLU A 233 14.87 23.92 9.94
C GLU A 233 13.63 24.46 9.24
N ALA A 234 13.71 25.66 8.67
CA ALA A 234 12.59 26.27 7.96
C ALA A 234 12.10 25.40 6.79
N ARG A 235 12.98 24.66 6.12
CA ARG A 235 12.59 23.71 5.06
C ARG A 235 11.95 22.46 5.61
N ILE A 236 12.47 21.89 6.69
CA ILE A 236 11.86 20.73 7.35
C ILE A 236 10.44 21.08 7.80
N LEU A 237 10.25 22.20 8.48
CA LEU A 237 8.92 22.64 8.93
C LEU A 237 7.98 22.92 7.76
N ALA A 238 8.48 23.52 6.67
CA ALA A 238 7.69 23.72 5.47
C ALA A 238 7.32 22.40 4.76
N ALA A 239 8.21 21.42 4.78
CA ALA A 239 7.94 20.10 4.22
C ALA A 239 6.86 19.35 5.02
N LEU A 240 6.87 19.47 6.34
CA LEU A 240 5.82 18.89 7.20
C LEU A 240 4.46 19.55 6.97
N ASP A 241 4.42 20.86 6.74
CA ASP A 241 3.18 21.60 6.44
C ASP A 241 2.61 21.27 5.04
N GLN A 242 3.47 20.87 4.10
CA GLN A 242 3.09 20.53 2.71
C GLN A 242 2.80 19.05 2.48
N ALA A 243 3.09 18.20 3.46
CA ALA A 243 2.91 16.75 3.33
C ALA A 243 1.42 16.38 3.25
N GLU A 244 1.04 15.66 2.20
CA GLU A 244 -0.31 15.12 2.01
C GLU A 244 -0.31 13.60 1.78
N THR A 245 0.84 13.04 1.36
CA THR A 245 1.00 11.60 1.17
C THR A 245 2.24 11.10 1.88
N LEU A 246 2.11 9.94 2.52
CA LEU A 246 3.18 9.20 3.18
C LEU A 246 3.42 7.90 2.43
N GLU A 247 4.64 7.69 1.98
CA GLU A 247 5.14 6.39 1.56
C GLU A 247 6.12 5.89 2.63
N VAL A 248 5.86 4.72 3.19
CA VAL A 248 6.69 4.15 4.26
C VAL A 248 7.01 2.70 3.99
N THR A 249 8.26 2.34 4.17
CA THR A 249 8.79 0.97 4.18
C THR A 249 9.50 0.73 5.50
N PRO A 250 9.92 -0.50 5.84
CA PRO A 250 10.67 -0.73 7.08
C PRO A 250 11.91 0.16 7.27
N GLU A 251 12.51 0.62 6.17
CA GLU A 251 13.79 1.34 6.17
C GLU A 251 13.69 2.81 5.77
N ARG A 252 12.62 3.18 5.04
CA ARG A 252 12.50 4.51 4.44
C ARG A 252 11.10 5.10 4.63
N LEU A 253 11.08 6.40 4.92
CA LEU A 253 9.89 7.23 4.95
C LEU A 253 10.05 8.35 3.92
N THR A 254 9.02 8.58 3.11
CA THR A 254 8.96 9.67 2.14
C THR A 254 7.64 10.42 2.32
N LEU A 255 7.73 11.73 2.47
CA LEU A 255 6.57 12.62 2.47
C LEU A 255 6.47 13.30 1.10
N LEU A 256 5.27 13.31 0.53
CA LEU A 256 4.99 13.95 -0.75
C LEU A 256 3.91 15.02 -0.58
N ASP A 257 3.96 16.03 -1.45
CA ASP A 257 2.93 17.08 -1.52
C ASP A 257 1.72 16.63 -2.35
N SER A 258 0.69 17.49 -2.46
CA SER A 258 -0.53 17.27 -3.25
C SER A 258 -0.31 16.99 -4.74
N GLN A 259 0.88 17.26 -5.26
CA GLN A 259 1.26 17.02 -6.64
C GLN A 259 2.08 15.73 -6.81
N GLY A 260 2.37 15.03 -5.70
CA GLY A 260 3.21 13.83 -5.67
C GLY A 260 4.72 14.12 -5.75
N PHE A 261 5.16 15.35 -5.46
CA PHE A 261 6.59 15.64 -5.35
C PHE A 261 7.10 15.38 -3.94
N ILE A 262 8.29 14.79 -3.85
CA ILE A 262 8.94 14.55 -2.56
C ILE A 262 9.23 15.89 -1.88
N VAL A 263 8.73 16.05 -0.65
CA VAL A 263 9.04 17.19 0.21
C VAL A 263 10.05 16.87 1.30
N LEU A 264 10.07 15.61 1.78
CA LEU A 264 11.01 15.13 2.79
C LEU A 264 11.26 13.63 2.63
N GLY A 265 12.52 13.20 2.78
CA GLY A 265 12.90 11.80 2.87
C GLY A 265 13.67 11.53 4.16
N ALA A 266 13.42 10.36 4.76
CA ALA A 266 14.05 9.91 5.98
C ALA A 266 14.32 8.40 5.94
N THR A 267 15.26 7.94 6.76
CA THR A 267 15.54 6.52 6.98
C THR A 267 15.20 6.14 8.42
N ARG A 268 14.95 4.86 8.67
CA ARG A 268 14.70 4.39 10.03
C ARG A 268 15.88 4.80 10.93
N ALA A 269 15.57 5.38 12.07
CA ALA A 269 16.59 5.67 13.09
C ALA A 269 16.89 4.37 13.88
N ASP A 270 18.18 4.15 14.19
CA ASP A 270 18.65 3.01 14.99
C ASP A 270 18.16 3.11 16.45
#